data_9dd131e85de1cc2a4550a760dc557235
#
_entry.id   9dd131e85de1cc2a4550a760dc557235
#
_cell.length_a   1.000
_cell.length_b   1.000
_cell.length_c   1.000
_cell.angle_alpha   90.00
_cell.angle_beta   90.00
_cell.angle_gamma   90.00
#
_symmetry.space_group_name_H-M   'P 1'
#
loop_
_entity.id
_entity.type
_entity.pdbx_description
1 polymer ?
#
loop_
_entity_poly.entity_id
_entity_poly.type
_entity_poly.pdbx_seq_one_letter_code
_entity_poly.pdbx_strand_id
1 'polypeptide(L)'
;NTESWSDFINAVRMTGTIRRSSVSMSTLRFFAPALAQFRMTTTITGKFDGYVNDFDLTGIRFSTTDTDGFADKPTSHNGGISGELDGSVTGLPDSYAMMVNANVHKLSFSTHGLEKFVKGWAPSVNLDLDKFCKGERLTFRGRASGPLNRLHAHGTMHTDFGKADLNITLRNV
;
A
#
# COMPACT_ATOMS: atom_id res chain seq x y z
N ASN A 1 -2.07 26.29 -21.05
CA ASN A 1 -2.57 26.82 -19.75
C ASN A 1 -2.04 25.99 -18.59
N THR A 2 -0.76 26.13 -18.30
CA THR A 2 -0.10 25.44 -17.16
C THR A 2 -0.51 26.08 -15.82
N GLU A 3 -0.83 27.36 -15.80
CA GLU A 3 -1.27 28.08 -14.59
C GLU A 3 -2.59 27.52 -14.02
N SER A 4 -3.53 27.12 -14.86
CA SER A 4 -4.84 26.60 -14.44
C SER A 4 -4.76 25.26 -13.69
N TRP A 5 -3.76 24.41 -13.97
CA TRP A 5 -3.58 23.14 -13.27
C TRP A 5 -2.88 23.32 -11.92
N SER A 6 -1.86 24.20 -11.85
CA SER A 6 -1.19 24.50 -10.59
C SER A 6 -2.16 25.15 -9.59
N ASP A 7 -3.04 26.02 -10.08
CA ASP A 7 -4.07 26.65 -9.26
C ASP A 7 -5.06 25.60 -8.72
N PHE A 8 -5.50 24.65 -9.55
CA PHE A 8 -6.38 23.57 -9.11
C PHE A 8 -5.72 22.69 -8.05
N ILE A 9 -4.48 22.27 -8.28
CA ILE A 9 -3.74 21.36 -7.39
C ILE A 9 -3.51 21.98 -6.00
N ASN A 10 -3.25 23.29 -5.95
CA ASN A 10 -2.87 23.99 -4.73
C ASN A 10 -4.04 24.74 -4.05
N ALA A 11 -5.10 25.08 -4.77
CA ALA A 11 -6.15 25.95 -4.27
C ALA A 11 -7.50 25.24 -4.05
N VAL A 12 -7.72 24.09 -4.68
CA VAL A 12 -9.00 23.38 -4.55
C VAL A 12 -8.92 22.34 -3.44
N ARG A 13 -9.54 22.65 -2.31
CA ARG A 13 -9.71 21.68 -1.22
C ARG A 13 -10.83 20.70 -1.58
N MET A 14 -10.53 19.43 -1.41
CA MET A 14 -11.46 18.35 -1.65
C MET A 14 -11.70 17.57 -0.37
N THR A 15 -12.95 17.28 -0.09
CA THR A 15 -13.33 16.38 1.00
C THR A 15 -14.24 15.31 0.44
N GLY A 16 -13.99 14.06 0.76
CA GLY A 16 -14.80 12.99 0.22
C GLY A 16 -14.76 11.70 1.01
N THR A 17 -15.70 10.85 0.68
CA THR A 17 -15.77 9.47 1.19
C THR A 17 -15.62 8.52 0.04
N ILE A 18 -14.61 7.67 0.12
CA ILE A 18 -14.42 6.55 -0.79
C ILE A 18 -15.34 5.42 -0.29
N ARG A 19 -16.46 5.24 -0.97
CA ARG A 19 -17.29 4.06 -0.76
C ARG A 19 -16.59 2.86 -1.39
N ARG A 20 -17.04 1.64 -1.09
CA ARG A 20 -16.42 0.43 -1.61
C ARG A 20 -16.15 0.52 -3.12
N SER A 21 -14.91 0.82 -3.44
CA SER A 21 -14.42 1.01 -4.82
C SER A 21 -13.39 -0.06 -5.12
N SER A 22 -13.42 -0.58 -6.33
CA SER A 22 -12.45 -1.56 -6.81
C SER A 22 -11.52 -0.89 -7.82
N VAL A 23 -10.23 -0.90 -7.53
CA VAL A 23 -9.21 -0.25 -8.36
C VAL A 23 -8.15 -1.27 -8.72
N SER A 24 -7.81 -1.37 -10.01
CA SER A 24 -6.64 -2.13 -10.43
C SER A 24 -5.37 -1.36 -10.05
N MET A 25 -4.41 -2.03 -9.42
CA MET A 25 -3.12 -1.41 -9.08
C MET A 25 -2.40 -0.88 -10.32
N SER A 26 -2.57 -1.54 -11.47
CA SER A 26 -2.03 -1.04 -12.74
C SER A 26 -2.61 0.31 -13.17
N THR A 27 -3.81 0.65 -12.73
CA THR A 27 -4.41 1.98 -12.99
C THR A 27 -3.73 3.06 -12.17
N LEU A 28 -3.23 2.72 -10.98
CA LEU A 28 -2.53 3.65 -10.11
C LEU A 28 -1.12 4.00 -10.61
N ARG A 29 -0.63 3.36 -11.67
CA ARG A 29 0.68 3.63 -12.29
C ARG A 29 0.88 5.10 -12.70
N PHE A 30 -0.21 5.81 -12.98
CA PHE A 30 -0.15 7.23 -13.33
C PHE A 30 0.29 8.10 -12.14
N PHE A 31 0.02 7.64 -10.91
CA PHE A 31 0.41 8.33 -9.68
C PHE A 31 1.70 7.74 -9.09
N ALA A 32 1.89 6.44 -9.21
CA ALA A 32 3.04 5.73 -8.69
C ALA A 32 3.47 4.65 -9.71
N PRO A 33 4.46 4.95 -10.59
CA PRO A 33 4.91 4.02 -11.63
C PRO A 33 5.34 2.65 -11.11
N ALA A 34 5.88 2.60 -9.89
CA ALA A 34 6.25 1.35 -9.21
C ALA A 34 5.05 0.39 -9.00
N LEU A 35 3.82 0.91 -9.03
CA LEU A 35 2.61 0.07 -8.90
C LEU A 35 2.22 -0.63 -10.21
N ALA A 36 2.81 -0.25 -11.35
CA ALA A 36 2.48 -0.83 -12.66
C ALA A 36 2.73 -2.35 -12.75
N GLN A 37 3.66 -2.84 -11.98
CA GLN A 37 4.04 -4.26 -11.96
C GLN A 37 3.11 -5.14 -11.10
N PHE A 38 2.25 -4.52 -10.26
CA PHE A 38 1.32 -5.28 -9.44
C PHE A 38 0.03 -5.56 -10.19
N ARG A 39 -0.19 -6.81 -10.56
CA ARG A 39 -1.42 -7.29 -11.19
C ARG A 39 -2.44 -7.68 -10.12
N MET A 40 -2.83 -6.71 -9.31
CA MET A 40 -3.78 -6.89 -8.22
C MET A 40 -4.94 -5.93 -8.36
N THR A 41 -6.12 -6.39 -7.98
CA THR A 41 -7.29 -5.53 -7.80
C THR A 41 -7.44 -5.25 -6.31
N THR A 42 -7.56 -3.97 -5.98
CA THR A 42 -7.69 -3.51 -4.60
C THR A 42 -9.08 -2.93 -4.39
N THR A 43 -9.79 -3.47 -3.42
CA THR A 43 -11.00 -2.82 -2.89
C THR A 43 -10.59 -1.85 -1.80
N ILE A 44 -11.07 -0.61 -1.88
CA ILE A 44 -10.71 0.45 -0.94
C ILE A 44 -11.96 1.16 -0.44
N THR A 45 -11.93 1.55 0.83
CA THR A 45 -12.90 2.44 1.49
C THR A 45 -12.16 3.40 2.39
N GLY A 46 -12.78 4.56 2.71
CA GLY A 46 -12.20 5.53 3.64
C GLY A 46 -12.65 6.94 3.35
N LYS A 47 -11.94 7.90 3.92
CA LYS A 47 -12.19 9.32 3.71
C LYS A 47 -10.89 10.02 3.34
N PHE A 48 -11.02 11.09 2.58
CA PHE A 48 -9.92 12.00 2.27
C PHE A 48 -10.36 13.44 2.49
N ASP A 49 -9.43 14.28 2.92
CA ASP A 49 -9.62 15.72 3.09
C ASP A 49 -8.31 16.45 2.83
N GLY A 50 -8.34 17.48 2.03
CA GLY A 50 -7.18 18.31 1.72
C GLY A 50 -7.13 18.77 0.28
N TYR A 51 -5.94 19.15 -0.17
CA TYR A 51 -5.62 19.56 -1.53
C TYR A 51 -5.02 18.40 -2.30
N VAL A 52 -4.99 18.46 -3.63
CA VAL A 52 -4.40 17.36 -4.44
C VAL A 52 -2.94 17.09 -4.06
N ASN A 53 -2.20 18.15 -3.75
CA ASN A 53 -0.79 18.07 -3.36
C ASN A 53 -0.54 17.84 -1.87
N ASP A 54 -1.58 17.92 -1.05
CA ASP A 54 -1.50 17.73 0.41
C ASP A 54 -2.86 17.31 0.97
N PHE A 55 -3.05 16.02 1.20
CA PHE A 55 -4.31 15.49 1.72
C PHE A 55 -4.12 14.44 2.79
N ASP A 56 -5.07 14.42 3.71
CA ASP A 56 -5.21 13.45 4.76
C ASP A 56 -6.14 12.30 4.34
N LEU A 57 -5.79 11.12 4.80
CA LEU A 57 -6.54 9.89 4.63
C LEU A 57 -6.96 9.36 6.00
N THR A 58 -8.26 9.12 6.19
CA THR A 58 -8.79 8.64 7.46
C THR A 58 -9.63 7.39 7.28
N GLY A 59 -9.40 6.40 8.14
CA GLY A 59 -10.13 5.14 8.16
C GLY A 59 -10.02 4.38 6.84
N ILE A 60 -8.86 4.45 6.19
CA ILE A 60 -8.62 3.73 4.94
C ILE A 60 -8.57 2.24 5.25
N ARG A 61 -9.47 1.50 4.62
CA ARG A 61 -9.47 0.05 4.61
C ARG A 61 -9.31 -0.43 3.18
N PHE A 62 -8.40 -1.36 2.98
CA PHE A 62 -8.18 -1.95 1.67
C PHE A 62 -8.00 -3.46 1.76
N SER A 63 -8.32 -4.13 0.68
CA SER A 63 -8.08 -5.55 0.50
C SER A 63 -7.75 -5.83 -0.96
N THR A 64 -6.64 -6.50 -1.20
CA THR A 64 -6.22 -6.88 -2.54
C THR A 64 -6.63 -8.30 -2.85
N THR A 65 -7.00 -8.53 -4.11
CA THR A 65 -7.19 -9.87 -4.68
C THR A 65 -6.22 -10.06 -5.84
N ASP A 66 -5.61 -11.22 -5.91
CA ASP A 66 -4.74 -11.59 -7.03
C ASP A 66 -5.59 -11.74 -8.29
N THR A 67 -5.18 -11.07 -9.38
CA THR A 67 -5.86 -11.14 -10.68
C THR A 67 -5.17 -12.08 -11.66
N ASP A 68 -4.06 -12.71 -11.27
CA ASP A 68 -3.42 -13.74 -12.09
C ASP A 68 -4.32 -14.99 -12.11
N GLY A 69 -5.24 -15.00 -13.07
CA GLY A 69 -6.35 -15.84 -13.40
C GLY A 69 -6.23 -17.37 -13.28
N PHE A 70 -5.58 -17.88 -12.24
CA PHE A 70 -5.55 -19.29 -11.89
C PHE A 70 -6.32 -19.63 -10.61
N ALA A 71 -7.20 -18.73 -10.18
CA ALA A 71 -8.05 -19.02 -9.03
C ALA A 71 -9.34 -19.73 -9.48
N ASP A 72 -9.27 -21.01 -9.72
CA ASP A 72 -10.45 -21.87 -9.85
C ASP A 72 -11.25 -22.01 -8.54
N LYS A 73 -10.86 -21.35 -7.47
CA LYS A 73 -11.65 -21.19 -6.23
C LYS A 73 -11.15 -20.02 -5.42
N PRO A 74 -12.02 -19.14 -4.89
CA PRO A 74 -11.66 -18.22 -3.82
C PRO A 74 -11.47 -19.03 -2.53
N THR A 75 -10.35 -19.69 -2.37
CA THR A 75 -10.00 -20.29 -1.11
C THR A 75 -9.52 -19.18 -0.20
N SER A 76 -10.08 -19.10 0.99
CA SER A 76 -9.83 -18.09 2.03
C SER A 76 -8.37 -18.01 2.51
N HIS A 77 -7.46 -18.70 1.86
CA HIS A 77 -6.04 -18.79 2.17
C HIS A 77 -5.12 -18.18 1.11
N ASN A 78 -5.66 -17.76 -0.05
CA ASN A 78 -4.82 -17.23 -1.13
C ASN A 78 -4.62 -15.71 -1.01
N GLY A 79 -3.58 -15.36 -0.33
CA GLY A 79 -2.54 -14.44 -0.68
C GLY A 79 -2.90 -12.97 -0.83
N GLY A 80 -4.05 -12.49 -0.35
CA GLY A 80 -4.37 -11.07 -0.37
C GLY A 80 -3.63 -10.29 0.72
N ILE A 81 -3.29 -9.04 0.42
CA ILE A 81 -2.89 -8.05 1.42
C ILE A 81 -4.13 -7.27 1.80
N SER A 82 -4.38 -7.10 3.09
CA SER A 82 -5.44 -6.25 3.58
C SER A 82 -4.93 -5.34 4.69
N GLY A 83 -5.48 -4.14 4.78
CA GLY A 83 -5.01 -3.19 5.77
C GLY A 83 -6.05 -2.17 6.20
N GLU A 84 -5.74 -1.57 7.34
CA GLU A 84 -6.42 -0.41 7.90
C GLU A 84 -5.37 0.60 8.35
N LEU A 85 -5.48 1.82 7.86
CA LEU A 85 -4.52 2.89 8.14
C LEU A 85 -5.17 4.26 8.10
N ASP A 86 -4.54 5.21 8.79
CA ASP A 86 -4.69 6.63 8.58
C ASP A 86 -3.36 7.20 8.08
N GLY A 87 -3.39 8.35 7.42
CA GLY A 87 -2.15 8.95 6.97
C GLY A 87 -2.33 10.22 6.19
N SER A 88 -1.23 10.72 5.65
CA SER A 88 -1.19 11.86 4.75
C SER A 88 -0.29 11.58 3.56
N VAL A 89 -0.61 12.24 2.46
CA VAL A 89 0.18 12.20 1.23
C VAL A 89 0.41 13.64 0.79
N THR A 90 1.67 13.98 0.57
CA THR A 90 2.08 15.29 0.05
C THR A 90 2.92 15.15 -1.21
N GLY A 91 3.03 16.22 -2.00
CA GLY A 91 3.92 16.29 -3.17
C GLY A 91 3.33 15.81 -4.48
N LEU A 92 2.04 15.40 -4.53
CA LEU A 92 1.39 15.08 -5.79
C LEU A 92 1.20 16.34 -6.68
N PRO A 93 1.22 16.19 -7.99
CA PRO A 93 1.32 14.98 -8.81
C PRO A 93 2.75 14.49 -9.08
N ASP A 94 3.78 15.12 -8.50
CA ASP A 94 5.16 14.67 -8.69
C ASP A 94 5.44 13.43 -7.84
N SER A 95 5.48 12.26 -8.47
CA SER A 95 5.73 11.00 -7.79
C SER A 95 7.12 10.91 -7.14
N TYR A 96 8.09 11.72 -7.58
CA TYR A 96 9.43 11.79 -6.98
C TYR A 96 9.46 12.66 -5.73
N ALA A 97 8.60 13.69 -5.68
CA ALA A 97 8.43 14.55 -4.52
C ALA A 97 7.42 13.98 -3.50
N MET A 98 6.71 12.93 -3.88
CA MET A 98 5.65 12.37 -3.06
C MET A 98 6.19 11.82 -1.74
N MET A 99 5.63 12.35 -0.64
CA MET A 99 5.90 11.88 0.72
C MET A 99 4.64 11.22 1.28
N VAL A 100 4.83 10.13 1.96
CA VAL A 100 3.77 9.38 2.64
C VAL A 100 4.06 9.32 4.13
N ASN A 101 3.04 9.58 4.94
CA ASN A 101 3.03 9.28 6.37
C ASN A 101 1.81 8.45 6.67
N ALA A 102 2.00 7.25 7.19
CA ALA A 102 0.90 6.34 7.48
C ALA A 102 1.02 5.77 8.90
N ASN A 103 -0.08 5.82 9.63
CA ASN A 103 -0.27 5.08 10.86
C ASN A 103 -1.03 3.80 10.53
N VAL A 104 -0.33 2.69 10.57
CA VAL A 104 -0.85 1.37 10.17
C VAL A 104 -1.46 0.69 11.39
N HIS A 105 -2.79 0.74 11.50
CA HIS A 105 -3.53 0.09 12.57
C HIS A 105 -3.49 -1.43 12.44
N LYS A 106 -3.54 -1.90 11.20
CA LYS A 106 -3.44 -3.31 10.86
C LYS A 106 -3.06 -3.47 9.39
N LEU A 107 -2.02 -4.24 9.13
CA LEU A 107 -1.67 -4.70 7.79
C LEU A 107 -1.50 -6.22 7.86
N SER A 108 -2.39 -6.95 7.21
CA SER A 108 -2.37 -8.40 7.17
C SER A 108 -2.00 -8.91 5.80
N PHE A 109 -1.11 -9.87 5.75
CA PHE A 109 -0.69 -10.53 4.52
C PHE A 109 -0.34 -12.00 4.81
N SER A 110 -0.50 -12.85 3.79
CA SER A 110 0.06 -14.21 3.83
C SER A 110 1.54 -14.16 3.46
N THR A 111 2.29 -15.20 3.80
CA THR A 111 3.69 -15.36 3.36
C THR A 111 3.81 -15.19 1.86
N HIS A 112 2.97 -15.87 1.08
CA HIS A 112 2.93 -15.76 -0.36
C HIS A 112 2.57 -14.35 -0.88
N GLY A 113 1.62 -13.66 -0.22
CA GLY A 113 1.27 -12.28 -0.54
C GLY A 113 2.44 -11.31 -0.30
N LEU A 114 3.19 -11.52 0.78
CA LEU A 114 4.39 -10.73 1.07
C LEU A 114 5.50 -11.00 0.06
N GLU A 115 5.75 -12.25 -0.29
CA GLU A 115 6.74 -12.61 -1.32
C GLU A 115 6.43 -11.94 -2.66
N LYS A 116 5.18 -12.03 -3.12
CA LYS A 116 4.74 -11.34 -4.34
C LYS A 116 4.91 -9.83 -4.25
N PHE A 117 4.55 -9.25 -3.12
CA PHE A 117 4.70 -7.81 -2.89
C PHE A 117 6.17 -7.39 -2.94
N VAL A 118 7.04 -8.10 -2.22
CA VAL A 118 8.48 -7.81 -2.19
C VAL A 118 9.10 -8.03 -3.58
N LYS A 119 8.73 -9.09 -4.28
CA LYS A 119 9.21 -9.35 -5.64
C LYS A 119 8.76 -8.28 -6.64
N GLY A 120 7.55 -7.75 -6.48
CA GLY A 120 7.07 -6.63 -7.28
C GLY A 120 7.81 -5.31 -6.96
N TRP A 121 8.19 -5.09 -5.71
CA TRP A 121 8.90 -3.89 -5.27
C TRP A 121 10.40 -3.95 -5.54
N ALA A 122 11.02 -5.10 -5.29
CA ALA A 122 12.45 -5.35 -5.44
C ALA A 122 12.67 -6.72 -6.13
N PRO A 123 12.63 -6.79 -7.46
CA PRO A 123 12.69 -8.04 -8.22
C PRO A 123 13.93 -8.90 -7.97
N SER A 124 15.03 -8.25 -7.53
CA SER A 124 16.29 -8.92 -7.20
C SER A 124 16.28 -9.63 -5.84
N VAL A 125 15.30 -9.33 -4.98
CA VAL A 125 15.16 -9.95 -3.66
C VAL A 125 14.38 -11.24 -3.79
N ASN A 126 15.03 -12.36 -3.52
CA ASN A 126 14.38 -13.67 -3.45
C ASN A 126 14.06 -13.97 -1.99
N LEU A 127 12.82 -13.73 -1.61
CA LEU A 127 12.30 -14.02 -0.28
C LEU A 127 11.56 -15.36 -0.37
N ASP A 128 12.02 -16.35 0.37
CA ASP A 128 11.38 -17.68 0.45
C ASP A 128 10.87 -17.86 1.89
N LEU A 129 9.74 -17.22 2.19
CA LEU A 129 9.13 -17.25 3.51
C LEU A 129 8.42 -18.56 3.80
N ASP A 130 8.00 -19.29 2.78
CA ASP A 130 7.31 -20.57 2.95
C ASP A 130 8.20 -21.63 3.61
N LYS A 131 9.53 -21.47 3.54
CA LYS A 131 10.45 -22.32 4.30
C LYS A 131 10.40 -22.09 5.81
N PHE A 132 10.05 -20.88 6.23
CA PHE A 132 10.07 -20.49 7.63
C PHE A 132 8.69 -20.43 8.26
N CYS A 133 7.67 -20.06 7.46
CA CYS A 133 6.33 -19.75 7.95
C CYS A 133 5.28 -20.27 6.96
N LYS A 134 5.09 -21.58 6.86
CA LYS A 134 4.19 -22.23 5.88
C LYS A 134 2.76 -21.68 5.95
N GLY A 135 2.40 -20.80 5.00
CA GLY A 135 1.03 -20.36 4.79
C GLY A 135 0.43 -19.49 5.88
N GLU A 136 1.25 -18.97 6.79
CA GLU A 136 0.79 -18.19 7.94
C GLU A 136 0.34 -16.79 7.56
N ARG A 137 -0.55 -16.28 8.36
CA ARG A 137 -0.97 -14.88 8.29
C ARG A 137 -0.09 -14.01 9.19
N LEU A 138 0.64 -13.11 8.56
CA LEU A 138 1.44 -12.12 9.24
C LEU A 138 0.61 -10.85 9.42
N THR A 139 0.75 -10.20 10.56
CA THR A 139 0.06 -8.92 10.83
C THR A 139 1.07 -7.91 11.35
N PHE A 140 1.18 -6.78 10.67
CA PHE A 140 2.01 -5.66 11.07
C PHE A 140 1.14 -4.53 11.62
N ARG A 141 1.64 -3.87 12.67
CA ARG A 141 1.11 -2.63 13.24
C ARG A 141 2.26 -1.67 13.49
N GLY A 142 2.10 -0.42 13.08
CA GLY A 142 3.20 0.53 13.23
C GLY A 142 3.00 1.78 12.40
N ARG A 143 4.12 2.38 12.01
CA ARG A 143 4.13 3.57 11.17
C ARG A 143 5.01 3.35 9.96
N ALA A 144 4.62 3.95 8.84
CA ALA A 144 5.42 4.02 7.63
C ALA A 144 5.52 5.48 7.19
N SER A 145 6.73 5.95 6.89
CA SER A 145 6.94 7.35 6.48
C SER A 145 8.12 7.48 5.53
N GLY A 146 8.06 8.50 4.69
CA GLY A 146 9.14 8.88 3.78
C GLY A 146 8.70 9.01 2.34
N PRO A 147 9.63 9.32 1.45
CA PRO A 147 9.35 9.34 0.02
C PRO A 147 9.04 7.92 -0.47
N LEU A 148 8.20 7.82 -1.51
CA LEU A 148 7.73 6.51 -2.01
C LEU A 148 8.88 5.58 -2.44
N ASN A 149 10.00 6.14 -2.89
CA ASN A 149 11.20 5.39 -3.28
C ASN A 149 12.11 5.00 -2.09
N ARG A 150 11.87 5.55 -0.90
CA ARG A 150 12.59 5.24 0.34
C ARG A 150 11.63 5.31 1.53
N LEU A 151 10.86 4.28 1.73
CA LEU A 151 9.88 4.21 2.81
C LEU A 151 10.52 3.58 4.06
N HIS A 152 10.43 4.28 5.18
CA HIS A 152 10.78 3.76 6.50
C HIS A 152 9.53 3.20 7.17
N ALA A 153 9.62 2.00 7.69
CA ALA A 153 8.56 1.40 8.49
C ALA A 153 9.13 0.89 9.82
N HIS A 154 8.45 1.25 10.91
CA HIS A 154 8.75 0.74 12.23
C HIS A 154 7.47 0.32 12.93
N GLY A 155 7.54 -0.77 13.66
CA GLY A 155 6.37 -1.32 14.35
C GLY A 155 6.56 -2.77 14.74
N THR A 156 5.47 -3.43 15.07
CA THR A 156 5.47 -4.81 15.53
C THR A 156 4.81 -5.72 14.51
N MET A 157 5.52 -6.78 14.16
CA MET A 157 5.01 -7.90 13.36
C MET A 157 4.52 -8.98 14.31
N HIS A 158 3.31 -9.45 14.10
CA HIS A 158 2.71 -10.57 14.80
C HIS A 158 2.61 -11.77 13.85
N THR A 159 3.04 -12.92 14.35
CA THR A 159 2.93 -14.22 13.69
C THR A 159 2.29 -15.20 14.66
N ASP A 160 1.93 -16.39 14.22
CA ASP A 160 1.40 -17.43 15.12
C ASP A 160 2.45 -17.96 16.11
N PHE A 161 3.74 -17.74 15.82
CA PHE A 161 4.86 -18.14 16.71
C PHE A 161 5.30 -17.06 17.69
N GLY A 162 4.82 -15.80 17.51
CA GLY A 162 5.22 -14.72 18.39
C GLY A 162 5.14 -13.35 17.73
N LYS A 163 5.88 -12.42 18.30
CA LYS A 163 5.97 -11.04 17.83
C LYS A 163 7.43 -10.62 17.67
N ALA A 164 7.67 -9.77 16.69
CA ALA A 164 8.98 -9.15 16.45
C ALA A 164 8.82 -7.65 16.20
N ASP A 165 9.68 -6.87 16.81
CA ASP A 165 9.76 -5.44 16.52
C ASP A 165 10.63 -5.22 15.28
N LEU A 166 10.09 -4.46 14.32
CA LEU A 166 10.70 -4.22 13.03
C LEU A 166 11.04 -2.73 12.88
N ASN A 167 12.23 -2.49 12.34
CA ASN A 167 12.64 -1.18 11.85
C ASN A 167 13.32 -1.39 10.49
N ILE A 168 12.57 -1.15 9.43
CA ILE A 168 13.00 -1.45 8.06
C ILE A 168 12.95 -0.22 7.17
N THR A 169 13.83 -0.19 6.20
CA THR A 169 13.82 0.79 5.12
C THR A 169 13.64 0.06 3.79
N LEU A 170 12.54 0.33 3.13
CA LEU A 170 12.27 -0.14 1.78
C LEU A 170 12.84 0.88 0.79
N ARG A 171 13.74 0.46 -0.07
CA ARG A 171 14.30 1.29 -1.14
C ARG A 171 13.94 0.67 -2.47
N ASN A 172 13.37 1.48 -3.35
CA ASN A 172 13.24 1.13 -4.75
C ASN A 172 14.54 1.59 -5.46
N VAL A 173 15.29 0.62 -6.00
CA VAL A 173 16.57 0.87 -6.69
C VAL A 173 16.35 0.76 -8.20
#